data_1b4d3414ca04f4b2cbea904fe8fac357
#
_entry.id   1b4d3414ca04f4b2cbea904fe8fac357
#
_cell.length_a   1.000
_cell.length_b   1.000
_cell.length_c   1.000
_cell.angle_alpha   90.00
_cell.angle_beta   90.00
_cell.angle_gamma   90.00
#
_symmetry.space_group_name_H-M   'P 1'
#
loop_
_entity.id
_entity.type
_entity.pdbx_description
1 polymer ?
#
loop_
_entity_poly.entity_id
_entity_poly.type
_entity_poly.pdbx_seq_one_letter_code
_entity_poly.pdbx_strand_id
1 'polypeptide(L)'
;MKKMFVFLLLILLSLNGVIFAKEKLVISTWGYNGDKLKKYVYAPFEKKYDVEIVLETGNNAARLNKLKLRKGKGTDLIYLASSYTMDAIEAGLIAKIDRSNLPNVSQIYQLARAPFGNDYGPAYTVMRVGIIYDTAQISDPITSWNDLWRSNLAGKISVPNITTTAGPTIILSAGRHVNVNAFNKPDLAFKSLRQMKNNVLKTYSRSSNLANMFAQGEISAGVALNFVMSRVKKAVPSAVWVDPVEGSYASINTINVVKGSPNKELAEKFINHVLSEKVQRDIALVKVDSPVNVNVKLSAKESEGLTYGKDLIASFQDVDWGSVNSNKKEWINNWNEIFSN
;
A
#
# COMPACT_ATOMS: atom_id res chain seq x y z
N MET A 1 0.62 3.79 72.28
CA MET A 1 1.59 3.50 71.16
C MET A 1 1.10 2.45 70.14
N LYS A 2 0.47 1.35 70.57
CA LYS A 2 -0.02 0.34 69.62
C LYS A 2 -1.16 0.80 68.66
N LYS A 3 -2.05 1.69 69.10
CA LYS A 3 -3.15 2.21 68.26
C LYS A 3 -2.70 3.25 67.21
N MET A 4 -1.62 3.97 67.46
CA MET A 4 -1.06 4.95 66.52
C MET A 4 -0.30 4.27 65.41
N PHE A 5 0.33 3.09 65.64
CA PHE A 5 1.02 2.30 64.62
C PHE A 5 0.09 1.63 63.61
N VAL A 6 -1.15 1.25 64.04
CA VAL A 6 -2.15 0.65 63.16
C VAL A 6 -2.73 1.69 62.19
N PHE A 7 -2.88 2.96 62.66
CA PHE A 7 -3.41 4.05 61.80
C PHE A 7 -2.39 4.49 60.77
N LEU A 8 -1.07 4.44 61.07
CA LEU A 8 -0.03 4.74 60.10
C LEU A 8 0.12 3.64 59.02
N LEU A 9 -0.14 2.37 59.37
CA LEU A 9 -0.10 1.26 58.44
C LEU A 9 -1.29 1.26 57.46
N LEU A 10 -2.45 1.76 57.87
CA LEU A 10 -3.64 1.92 57.04
C LEU A 10 -3.51 3.09 56.03
N ILE A 11 -2.76 4.13 56.37
CA ILE A 11 -2.49 5.26 55.44
C ILE A 11 -1.43 4.88 54.41
N LEU A 12 -0.49 3.98 54.71
CA LEU A 12 0.49 3.48 53.77
C LEU A 12 -0.10 2.47 52.75
N LEU A 13 -1.23 1.82 53.07
CA LEU A 13 -1.96 0.93 52.17
C LEU A 13 -2.87 1.67 51.18
N SER A 14 -3.21 2.93 51.41
CA SER A 14 -4.04 3.76 50.52
C SER A 14 -3.23 4.50 49.42
N LEU A 15 -1.89 4.41 49.44
CA LEU A 15 -1.00 5.00 48.45
C LEU A 15 -0.51 4.01 47.37
N ASN A 16 -1.07 2.80 47.30
CA ASN A 16 -0.95 1.98 46.12
C ASN A 16 -1.80 2.61 45.00
N GLY A 17 -1.25 3.61 44.33
CA GLY A 17 -1.79 4.10 43.08
C GLY A 17 -2.08 2.90 42.19
N VAL A 18 -3.34 2.67 41.90
CA VAL A 18 -3.73 1.67 40.90
C VAL A 18 -3.04 2.11 39.60
N ILE A 19 -1.90 1.49 39.30
CA ILE A 19 -1.26 1.63 37.99
C ILE A 19 -2.24 0.96 37.02
N PHE A 20 -3.16 1.76 36.48
CA PHE A 20 -3.95 1.30 35.34
C PHE A 20 -2.97 1.04 34.22
N ALA A 21 -2.86 -0.22 33.79
CA ALA A 21 -2.13 -0.54 32.57
C ALA A 21 -2.74 0.30 31.44
N LYS A 22 -1.88 0.96 30.66
CA LYS A 22 -2.34 1.76 29.51
C LYS A 22 -3.19 0.91 28.59
N GLU A 23 -4.25 1.51 28.06
CA GLU A 23 -5.06 0.90 27.01
C GLU A 23 -4.15 0.55 25.82
N LYS A 24 -4.32 -0.64 25.25
CA LYS A 24 -3.49 -1.11 24.15
C LYS A 24 -4.27 -1.04 22.84
N LEU A 25 -3.66 -0.44 21.84
CA LEU A 25 -4.17 -0.44 20.46
C LEU A 25 -3.28 -1.35 19.60
N VAL A 26 -3.80 -2.50 19.21
CA VAL A 26 -3.06 -3.50 18.41
C VAL A 26 -3.22 -3.23 16.93
N ILE A 27 -2.12 -2.92 16.25
CA ILE A 27 -2.08 -2.54 14.84
C ILE A 27 -1.32 -3.57 14.02
N SER A 28 -1.99 -4.21 13.09
CA SER A 28 -1.37 -5.12 12.11
C SER A 28 -0.92 -4.33 10.88
N THR A 29 0.41 -4.25 10.66
CA THR A 29 1.02 -3.40 9.64
C THR A 29 2.25 -4.03 8.97
N TRP A 30 2.89 -3.30 8.06
CA TRP A 30 4.18 -3.71 7.48
C TRP A 30 5.34 -3.39 8.42
N GLY A 31 6.40 -4.20 8.36
CA GLY A 31 7.58 -4.05 9.24
C GLY A 31 8.69 -3.17 8.64
N TYR A 32 8.38 -2.15 7.84
CA TYR A 32 9.39 -1.24 7.28
C TYR A 32 9.23 0.18 7.84
N ASN A 33 10.32 0.97 7.80
CA ASN A 33 10.35 2.35 8.30
C ASN A 33 9.85 2.52 9.76
N GLY A 34 10.00 1.50 10.59
CA GLY A 34 9.45 1.48 11.95
C GLY A 34 9.84 2.67 12.79
N ASP A 35 11.12 3.09 12.77
CA ASP A 35 11.61 4.25 13.54
C ASP A 35 10.95 5.56 13.09
N LYS A 36 10.78 5.75 11.77
CA LYS A 36 10.11 6.94 11.22
C LYS A 36 8.63 6.94 11.57
N LEU A 37 7.94 5.80 11.41
CA LEU A 37 6.54 5.66 11.77
C LEU A 37 6.35 5.83 13.29
N LYS A 38 7.23 5.29 14.13
CA LYS A 38 7.18 5.53 15.56
C LYS A 38 7.29 7.01 15.88
N LYS A 39 8.25 7.70 15.30
CA LYS A 39 8.50 9.12 15.57
C LYS A 39 7.36 10.03 15.12
N TYR A 40 6.82 9.82 13.93
CA TYR A 40 5.90 10.77 13.30
C TYR A 40 4.42 10.37 13.37
N VAL A 41 4.12 9.09 13.62
CA VAL A 41 2.75 8.57 13.65
C VAL A 41 2.37 8.04 15.02
N TYR A 42 3.11 7.04 15.53
CA TYR A 42 2.68 6.29 16.72
C TYR A 42 2.92 7.07 18.01
N ALA A 43 4.13 7.55 18.29
CA ALA A 43 4.43 8.25 19.54
C ALA A 43 3.61 9.53 19.76
N PRO A 44 3.30 10.36 18.72
CA PRO A 44 2.37 11.48 18.91
C PRO A 44 0.95 11.05 19.27
N PHE A 45 0.46 9.92 18.75
CA PHE A 45 -0.84 9.37 19.09
C PHE A 45 -0.85 8.80 20.52
N GLU A 46 0.15 7.98 20.88
CA GLU A 46 0.34 7.42 22.21
C GLU A 46 0.34 8.52 23.28
N LYS A 47 1.08 9.61 23.01
CA LYS A 47 1.13 10.76 23.93
C LYS A 47 -0.22 11.48 24.06
N LYS A 48 -0.96 11.61 22.95
CA LYS A 48 -2.23 12.36 22.93
C LYS A 48 -3.35 11.63 23.65
N TYR A 49 -3.39 10.31 23.53
CA TYR A 49 -4.50 9.49 24.03
C TYR A 49 -4.13 8.63 25.25
N ASP A 50 -2.91 8.72 25.74
CA ASP A 50 -2.34 7.92 26.84
C ASP A 50 -2.52 6.41 26.66
N VAL A 51 -2.17 5.92 25.45
CA VAL A 51 -2.29 4.53 25.05
C VAL A 51 -0.94 3.94 24.67
N GLU A 52 -0.85 2.60 24.60
CA GLU A 52 0.30 1.86 24.08
C GLU A 52 -0.06 1.27 22.72
N ILE A 53 0.71 1.58 21.68
CA ILE A 53 0.57 0.94 20.35
C ILE A 53 1.41 -0.34 20.29
N VAL A 54 0.74 -1.46 20.04
CA VAL A 54 1.36 -2.77 19.87
C VAL A 54 1.32 -3.13 18.38
N LEU A 55 2.50 -3.35 17.75
CA LEU A 55 2.59 -3.65 16.33
C LEU A 55 2.69 -5.16 16.07
N GLU A 56 1.83 -5.66 15.20
CA GLU A 56 1.97 -6.97 14.56
C GLU A 56 2.43 -6.78 13.12
N THR A 57 3.65 -7.25 12.79
CA THR A 57 4.24 -7.00 11.48
C THR A 57 4.22 -8.24 10.57
N GLY A 58 4.16 -7.99 9.25
CA GLY A 58 4.19 -9.02 8.22
C GLY A 58 3.78 -8.49 6.84
N ASN A 59 3.84 -9.36 5.83
CA ASN A 59 3.25 -9.04 4.52
C ASN A 59 1.71 -9.17 4.56
N ASN A 60 1.02 -8.67 3.53
CA ASN A 60 -0.45 -8.68 3.47
C ASN A 60 -1.02 -10.09 3.69
N ALA A 61 -0.52 -11.10 2.97
CA ALA A 61 -1.04 -12.47 3.02
C ALA A 61 -0.90 -13.06 4.42
N ALA A 62 0.30 -12.96 5.03
CA ALA A 62 0.56 -13.49 6.36
C ALA A 62 -0.34 -12.85 7.43
N ARG A 63 -0.48 -11.51 7.38
CA ARG A 63 -1.30 -10.75 8.35
C ARG A 63 -2.79 -11.05 8.17
N LEU A 64 -3.28 -11.10 6.94
CA LEU A 64 -4.68 -11.46 6.67
C LEU A 64 -4.99 -12.90 7.07
N ASN A 65 -4.09 -13.86 6.79
CA ASN A 65 -4.26 -15.25 7.22
C ASN A 65 -4.28 -15.37 8.75
N LYS A 66 -3.38 -14.65 9.44
CA LYS A 66 -3.39 -14.59 10.91
C LYS A 66 -4.72 -14.05 11.45
N LEU A 67 -5.24 -12.99 10.83
CA LEU A 67 -6.53 -12.41 11.20
C LEU A 67 -7.68 -13.38 10.98
N LYS A 68 -7.70 -14.12 9.85
CA LYS A 68 -8.68 -15.16 9.52
C LYS A 68 -8.68 -16.26 10.58
N LEU A 69 -7.50 -16.81 10.91
CA LEU A 69 -7.33 -17.88 11.91
C LEU A 69 -7.85 -17.46 13.30
N ARG A 70 -7.61 -16.19 13.68
CA ARG A 70 -8.06 -15.64 14.97
C ARG A 70 -9.51 -15.13 14.93
N LYS A 71 -10.19 -15.17 13.80
CA LYS A 71 -11.53 -14.61 13.61
C LYS A 71 -11.61 -13.14 14.06
N GLY A 72 -10.58 -12.36 13.75
CA GLY A 72 -10.45 -10.94 14.12
C GLY A 72 -9.93 -10.68 15.54
N LYS A 73 -9.83 -11.65 16.41
CA LYS A 73 -9.46 -11.42 17.82
C LYS A 73 -8.02 -10.95 17.99
N GLY A 74 -7.82 -10.01 18.92
CA GLY A 74 -6.51 -9.51 19.35
C GLY A 74 -5.84 -8.56 18.36
N THR A 75 -6.60 -8.00 17.42
CA THR A 75 -6.14 -6.95 16.50
C THR A 75 -7.23 -5.88 16.38
N ASP A 76 -6.88 -4.61 16.50
CA ASP A 76 -7.84 -3.50 16.43
C ASP A 76 -7.87 -2.87 15.04
N LEU A 77 -6.70 -2.70 14.45
CA LEU A 77 -6.51 -2.10 13.13
C LEU A 77 -5.66 -2.99 12.22
N ILE A 78 -6.00 -3.01 10.94
CA ILE A 78 -5.19 -3.67 9.92
C ILE A 78 -4.97 -2.77 8.71
N TYR A 79 -3.71 -2.63 8.31
CA TYR A 79 -3.29 -1.98 7.08
C TYR A 79 -3.27 -3.01 5.94
N LEU A 80 -3.94 -2.73 4.84
CA LEU A 80 -4.02 -3.65 3.71
C LEU A 80 -3.89 -2.91 2.37
N ALA A 81 -3.28 -3.58 1.40
CA ALA A 81 -3.34 -3.15 0.01
C ALA A 81 -4.69 -3.54 -0.62
N SER A 82 -5.07 -2.86 -1.72
CA SER A 82 -6.40 -2.93 -2.37
C SER A 82 -7.03 -4.32 -2.44
N SER A 83 -6.39 -5.29 -3.09
CA SER A 83 -6.96 -6.63 -3.24
C SER A 83 -7.15 -7.36 -1.91
N TYR A 84 -6.22 -7.18 -0.97
CA TYR A 84 -6.31 -7.79 0.36
C TYR A 84 -7.36 -7.11 1.25
N THR A 85 -7.63 -5.81 1.02
CA THR A 85 -8.74 -5.13 1.69
C THR A 85 -10.07 -5.72 1.26
N MET A 86 -10.25 -5.94 -0.04
CA MET A 86 -11.44 -6.60 -0.58
C MET A 86 -11.59 -8.03 -0.02
N ASP A 87 -10.52 -8.85 -0.05
CA ASP A 87 -10.50 -10.19 0.55
C ASP A 87 -10.92 -10.18 2.05
N ALA A 88 -10.52 -9.14 2.79
CA ALA A 88 -10.86 -9.00 4.22
C ALA A 88 -12.31 -8.58 4.44
N ILE A 89 -12.86 -7.72 3.58
CA ILE A 89 -14.28 -7.30 3.59
C ILE A 89 -15.18 -8.49 3.26
N GLU A 90 -14.90 -9.22 2.19
CA GLU A 90 -15.64 -10.41 1.77
C GLU A 90 -15.62 -11.50 2.84
N ALA A 91 -14.49 -11.65 3.55
CA ALA A 91 -14.39 -12.57 4.69
C ALA A 91 -15.10 -12.08 5.96
N GLY A 92 -15.72 -10.88 5.94
CA GLY A 92 -16.43 -10.32 7.08
C GLY A 92 -15.55 -9.95 8.27
N LEU A 93 -14.26 -9.64 8.03
CA LEU A 93 -13.26 -9.34 9.07
C LEU A 93 -13.09 -7.86 9.36
N ILE A 94 -13.64 -6.98 8.52
CA ILE A 94 -13.55 -5.54 8.66
C ILE A 94 -14.86 -4.99 9.23
N ALA A 95 -14.74 -4.10 10.22
CA ALA A 95 -15.88 -3.41 10.82
C ALA A 95 -16.32 -2.23 9.95
N LYS A 96 -17.62 -1.93 9.99
CA LYS A 96 -18.12 -0.63 9.52
C LYS A 96 -17.61 0.48 10.44
N ILE A 97 -17.13 1.57 9.86
CA ILE A 97 -16.62 2.72 10.57
C ILE A 97 -17.69 3.81 10.73
N ASP A 98 -17.59 4.59 11.80
CA ASP A 98 -18.36 5.83 11.95
C ASP A 98 -17.53 7.00 11.41
N ARG A 99 -17.95 7.54 10.28
CA ARG A 99 -17.27 8.64 9.61
C ARG A 99 -17.30 9.95 10.37
N SER A 100 -18.20 10.12 11.32
CA SER A 100 -18.22 11.29 12.19
C SER A 100 -16.96 11.40 13.07
N ASN A 101 -16.32 10.25 13.35
CA ASN A 101 -15.04 10.18 14.07
C ASN A 101 -13.82 10.45 13.19
N LEU A 102 -14.02 10.63 11.87
CA LEU A 102 -12.96 10.80 10.87
C LEU A 102 -13.07 12.11 10.08
N PRO A 103 -13.12 13.30 10.70
CA PRO A 103 -13.28 14.56 9.98
C PRO A 103 -12.22 14.82 8.91
N ASN A 104 -10.98 14.29 9.08
CA ASN A 104 -9.92 14.43 8.10
C ASN A 104 -10.16 13.66 6.79
N VAL A 105 -11.14 12.76 6.74
CA VAL A 105 -11.55 12.09 5.48
C VAL A 105 -12.08 13.10 4.45
N SER A 106 -12.69 14.19 4.89
CA SER A 106 -13.14 15.26 3.98
C SER A 106 -11.98 16.00 3.31
N GLN A 107 -10.77 15.92 3.90
CA GLN A 107 -9.58 16.63 3.47
C GLN A 107 -8.62 15.78 2.60
N ILE A 108 -9.00 14.57 2.23
CA ILE A 108 -8.15 13.72 1.37
C ILE A 108 -8.68 13.65 -0.06
N TYR A 109 -7.84 13.19 -1.01
CA TYR A 109 -8.26 13.00 -2.40
C TYR A 109 -9.51 12.13 -2.49
N GLN A 110 -10.40 12.43 -3.45
CA GLN A 110 -11.68 11.74 -3.62
C GLN A 110 -11.52 10.22 -3.72
N LEU A 111 -10.56 9.73 -4.53
CA LEU A 111 -10.29 8.30 -4.68
C LEU A 111 -9.86 7.61 -3.36
N ALA A 112 -9.32 8.37 -2.41
CA ALA A 112 -8.85 7.85 -1.13
C ALA A 112 -9.95 7.81 -0.06
N ARG A 113 -11.05 8.57 -0.24
CA ARG A 113 -12.08 8.71 0.80
C ARG A 113 -12.81 7.41 1.10
N ALA A 114 -13.23 6.70 0.06
CA ALA A 114 -14.06 5.51 0.18
C ALA A 114 -13.73 4.47 -0.92
N PRO A 115 -12.47 3.99 -1.01
CA PRO A 115 -12.04 3.13 -2.11
C PRO A 115 -12.79 1.80 -2.17
N PHE A 116 -13.40 1.36 -1.07
CA PHE A 116 -14.18 0.12 -0.95
C PHE A 116 -15.58 0.38 -0.37
N GLY A 117 -16.11 1.57 -0.57
CA GLY A 117 -17.41 1.99 -0.04
C GLY A 117 -17.30 2.76 1.28
N ASN A 118 -18.36 3.50 1.59
CA ASN A 118 -18.40 4.41 2.74
C ASN A 118 -18.32 3.73 4.11
N ASP A 119 -18.64 2.45 4.18
CA ASP A 119 -18.66 1.67 5.42
C ASP A 119 -17.25 1.28 5.89
N TYR A 120 -16.23 1.35 5.02
CA TYR A 120 -14.90 0.80 5.30
C TYR A 120 -13.82 1.88 5.36
N GLY A 121 -12.64 1.49 5.82
CA GLY A 121 -11.52 2.38 6.06
C GLY A 121 -11.05 3.12 4.81
N PRO A 122 -10.64 4.39 4.95
CA PRO A 122 -10.10 5.19 3.86
C PRO A 122 -8.69 4.72 3.46
N ALA A 123 -8.24 5.18 2.30
CA ALA A 123 -6.84 5.09 1.96
C ALA A 123 -6.03 6.13 2.75
N TYR A 124 -4.87 5.72 3.25
CA TYR A 124 -3.94 6.63 3.92
C TYR A 124 -2.75 7.01 3.02
N THR A 125 -2.52 6.25 1.96
CA THR A 125 -1.54 6.53 0.92
C THR A 125 -1.99 5.95 -0.41
N VAL A 126 -1.58 6.58 -1.49
CA VAL A 126 -1.76 6.12 -2.86
C VAL A 126 -0.40 6.05 -3.52
N MET A 127 -0.07 4.88 -4.05
CA MET A 127 1.08 4.66 -4.90
C MET A 127 0.62 4.54 -6.35
N ARG A 128 1.54 4.62 -7.28
CA ARG A 128 1.25 4.38 -8.69
C ARG A 128 2.14 3.32 -9.29
N VAL A 129 1.58 2.55 -10.20
CA VAL A 129 2.29 1.58 -11.03
C VAL A 129 2.64 2.28 -12.34
N GLY A 130 3.91 2.25 -12.69
CA GLY A 130 4.45 2.84 -13.92
C GLY A 130 5.65 2.06 -14.41
N ILE A 131 6.45 2.68 -15.26
CA ILE A 131 7.59 2.04 -15.89
C ILE A 131 8.88 2.73 -15.42
N ILE A 132 9.90 1.94 -15.10
CA ILE A 132 11.28 2.42 -14.93
C ILE A 132 12.06 1.91 -16.13
N TYR A 133 12.88 2.75 -16.77
CA TYR A 133 13.83 2.30 -17.76
C TYR A 133 15.16 3.05 -17.70
N ASP A 134 16.22 2.41 -18.19
CA ASP A 134 17.57 2.96 -18.23
C ASP A 134 17.79 3.64 -19.59
N THR A 135 17.91 4.97 -19.61
CA THR A 135 18.14 5.76 -20.81
C THR A 135 19.51 5.52 -21.45
N ALA A 136 20.47 4.96 -20.74
CA ALA A 136 21.76 4.56 -21.30
C ALA A 136 21.66 3.24 -22.11
N GLN A 137 20.64 2.41 -21.87
CA GLN A 137 20.43 1.12 -22.54
C GLN A 137 19.31 1.17 -23.57
N ILE A 138 18.35 2.09 -23.40
CA ILE A 138 17.18 2.25 -24.27
C ILE A 138 17.19 3.68 -24.81
N SER A 139 17.61 3.84 -26.06
CA SER A 139 17.72 5.14 -26.74
C SER A 139 16.37 5.66 -27.24
N ASP A 140 15.44 4.76 -27.57
CA ASP A 140 14.08 5.10 -28.00
C ASP A 140 13.17 5.20 -26.78
N PRO A 141 12.74 6.41 -26.34
CA PRO A 141 12.07 6.60 -25.07
C PRO A 141 10.83 5.74 -24.89
N ILE A 142 10.66 5.21 -23.69
CA ILE A 142 9.40 4.57 -23.26
C ILE A 142 8.49 5.66 -22.72
N THR A 143 7.27 5.78 -23.26
CA THR A 143 6.27 6.79 -22.88
C THR A 143 4.87 6.20 -22.68
N SER A 144 4.65 4.96 -23.12
CA SER A 144 3.36 4.27 -23.17
C SER A 144 3.46 2.87 -22.61
N TRP A 145 2.36 2.34 -22.09
CA TRP A 145 2.27 0.91 -21.76
C TRP A 145 2.52 0.04 -23.00
N ASN A 146 2.11 0.49 -24.20
CA ASN A 146 2.29 -0.23 -25.45
C ASN A 146 3.77 -0.43 -25.82
N ASP A 147 4.66 0.43 -25.34
CA ASP A 147 6.09 0.32 -25.59
C ASP A 147 6.70 -0.96 -25.03
N LEU A 148 6.08 -1.60 -24.03
CA LEU A 148 6.53 -2.87 -23.47
C LEU A 148 6.45 -4.03 -24.49
N TRP A 149 5.71 -3.89 -25.59
CA TRP A 149 5.60 -4.86 -26.68
C TRP A 149 6.62 -4.65 -27.82
N ARG A 150 7.46 -3.62 -27.76
CA ARG A 150 8.49 -3.36 -28.79
C ARG A 150 9.48 -4.51 -28.89
N SER A 151 9.80 -4.96 -30.09
CA SER A 151 10.72 -6.08 -30.33
C SER A 151 12.17 -5.81 -29.90
N ASN A 152 12.61 -4.55 -29.91
CA ASN A 152 13.94 -4.15 -29.42
C ASN A 152 14.14 -4.27 -27.90
N LEU A 153 13.08 -4.63 -27.16
CA LEU A 153 13.11 -4.90 -25.73
C LEU A 153 13.20 -6.41 -25.40
N ALA A 154 13.46 -7.27 -26.38
CA ALA A 154 13.55 -8.72 -26.19
C ALA A 154 14.54 -9.08 -25.05
N GLY A 155 14.05 -9.81 -24.02
CA GLY A 155 14.83 -10.22 -22.86
C GLY A 155 15.29 -9.10 -21.93
N LYS A 156 14.76 -7.86 -22.07
CA LYS A 156 15.24 -6.68 -21.33
C LYS A 156 14.27 -6.18 -20.27
N ILE A 157 13.09 -6.78 -20.12
CA ILE A 157 12.03 -6.30 -19.23
C ILE A 157 11.86 -7.24 -18.02
N SER A 158 11.52 -6.69 -16.88
CA SER A 158 10.94 -7.44 -15.76
C SER A 158 9.60 -6.84 -15.36
N VAL A 159 8.64 -7.72 -15.09
CA VAL A 159 7.29 -7.33 -14.65
C VAL A 159 6.95 -7.96 -13.31
N PRO A 160 6.07 -7.32 -12.48
CA PRO A 160 5.63 -7.89 -11.21
C PRO A 160 4.85 -9.18 -11.44
N ASN A 161 5.12 -10.22 -10.63
CA ASN A 161 4.33 -11.45 -10.64
C ASN A 161 2.86 -11.15 -10.34
N ILE A 162 1.95 -11.91 -10.94
CA ILE A 162 0.50 -11.75 -10.81
C ILE A 162 0.01 -11.70 -9.36
N THR A 163 0.69 -12.40 -8.44
CA THR A 163 0.35 -12.45 -7.02
C THR A 163 0.76 -11.20 -6.22
N THR A 164 1.50 -10.28 -6.84
CA THR A 164 1.88 -9.01 -6.22
C THR A 164 0.78 -7.95 -6.39
N THR A 165 0.87 -6.85 -5.65
CA THR A 165 -0.10 -5.74 -5.75
C THR A 165 -0.17 -5.14 -7.16
N ALA A 166 0.97 -5.04 -7.86
CA ALA A 166 1.03 -4.49 -9.21
C ALA A 166 0.81 -5.53 -10.33
N GLY A 167 0.85 -6.84 -10.01
CA GLY A 167 0.75 -7.91 -11.01
C GLY A 167 -0.48 -7.85 -11.91
N PRO A 168 -1.69 -7.69 -11.36
CA PRO A 168 -2.91 -7.62 -12.16
C PRO A 168 -2.90 -6.49 -13.21
N THR A 169 -2.18 -5.39 -12.96
CA THR A 169 -2.12 -4.26 -13.91
C THR A 169 -1.44 -4.64 -15.24
N ILE A 170 -0.61 -5.67 -15.24
CA ILE A 170 0.03 -6.19 -16.47
C ILE A 170 -1.01 -6.80 -17.41
N ILE A 171 -2.00 -7.53 -16.85
CA ILE A 171 -3.09 -8.11 -17.64
C ILE A 171 -4.01 -7.00 -18.16
N LEU A 172 -4.28 -5.98 -17.33
CA LEU A 172 -5.05 -4.82 -17.74
C LEU A 172 -4.36 -4.06 -18.88
N SER A 173 -3.03 -3.86 -18.78
CA SER A 173 -2.22 -3.25 -19.86
C SER A 173 -2.22 -4.10 -21.13
N ALA A 174 -2.15 -5.44 -21.01
CA ALA A 174 -2.21 -6.34 -22.15
C ALA A 174 -3.57 -6.29 -22.87
N GLY A 175 -4.67 -6.16 -22.14
CA GLY A 175 -5.99 -5.93 -22.72
C GLY A 175 -6.06 -4.61 -23.47
N ARG A 176 -5.53 -3.52 -22.88
CA ARG A 176 -5.47 -2.20 -23.54
C ARG A 176 -4.63 -2.23 -24.82
N HIS A 177 -3.51 -2.91 -24.82
CA HIS A 177 -2.64 -3.04 -25.99
C HIS A 177 -3.39 -3.55 -27.23
N VAL A 178 -4.40 -4.40 -27.03
CA VAL A 178 -5.26 -4.93 -28.09
C VAL A 178 -6.65 -4.31 -28.10
N ASN A 179 -6.84 -3.15 -27.43
CA ASN A 179 -8.08 -2.38 -27.37
C ASN A 179 -9.29 -3.15 -26.82
N VAL A 180 -9.07 -4.00 -25.81
CA VAL A 180 -10.16 -4.70 -25.11
C VAL A 180 -10.12 -4.46 -23.60
N ASN A 181 -11.28 -4.58 -22.97
CA ASN A 181 -11.36 -4.70 -21.52
C ASN A 181 -10.98 -6.14 -21.12
N ALA A 182 -9.92 -6.28 -20.30
CA ALA A 182 -9.38 -7.58 -19.90
C ALA A 182 -10.37 -8.42 -19.06
N PHE A 183 -11.34 -7.80 -18.40
CA PHE A 183 -12.38 -8.53 -17.67
C PHE A 183 -13.42 -9.16 -18.61
N ASN A 184 -13.71 -8.49 -19.73
CA ASN A 184 -14.73 -8.94 -20.70
C ASN A 184 -14.13 -9.87 -21.76
N LYS A 185 -12.85 -9.72 -22.06
CA LYS A 185 -12.11 -10.47 -23.10
C LYS A 185 -10.76 -10.95 -22.57
N PRO A 186 -10.72 -11.76 -21.51
CA PRO A 186 -9.47 -12.21 -20.89
C PRO A 186 -8.57 -12.97 -21.85
N ASP A 187 -9.12 -13.81 -22.74
CA ASP A 187 -8.36 -14.57 -23.72
C ASP A 187 -7.52 -13.69 -24.65
N LEU A 188 -8.07 -12.54 -25.08
CA LEU A 188 -7.35 -11.60 -25.93
C LEU A 188 -6.25 -10.87 -25.14
N ALA A 189 -6.51 -10.53 -23.89
CA ALA A 189 -5.49 -9.95 -23.00
C ALA A 189 -4.34 -10.94 -22.77
N PHE A 190 -4.62 -12.21 -22.48
CA PHE A 190 -3.59 -13.24 -22.29
C PHE A 190 -2.87 -13.59 -23.61
N LYS A 191 -3.56 -13.55 -24.76
CA LYS A 191 -2.90 -13.67 -26.07
C LYS A 191 -1.89 -12.55 -26.30
N SER A 192 -2.26 -11.31 -26.00
CA SER A 192 -1.35 -10.16 -26.05
C SER A 192 -0.17 -10.33 -25.09
N LEU A 193 -0.42 -10.83 -23.88
CA LEU A 193 0.62 -11.07 -22.87
C LEU A 193 1.63 -12.14 -23.34
N ARG A 194 1.19 -13.20 -24.04
CA ARG A 194 2.08 -14.20 -24.67
C ARG A 194 3.01 -13.56 -25.72
N GLN A 195 2.56 -12.54 -26.44
CA GLN A 195 3.43 -11.79 -27.37
C GLN A 195 4.51 -10.99 -26.61
N MET A 196 4.15 -10.37 -25.48
CA MET A 196 5.11 -9.63 -24.65
C MET A 196 6.13 -10.56 -23.94
N LYS A 197 5.84 -11.86 -23.79
CA LYS A 197 6.70 -12.81 -23.06
C LYS A 197 8.15 -12.76 -23.53
N ASN A 198 8.40 -12.64 -24.83
CA ASN A 198 9.76 -12.59 -25.39
C ASN A 198 10.58 -11.41 -24.89
N ASN A 199 9.92 -10.32 -24.48
CA ASN A 199 10.55 -9.13 -23.92
C ASN A 199 10.86 -9.30 -22.43
N VAL A 200 10.13 -10.18 -21.73
CA VAL A 200 10.27 -10.39 -20.29
C VAL A 200 11.35 -11.41 -19.98
N LEU A 201 12.45 -10.94 -19.38
CA LEU A 201 13.51 -11.81 -18.89
C LEU A 201 13.01 -12.74 -17.78
N LYS A 202 12.39 -12.14 -16.76
CA LYS A 202 11.72 -12.86 -15.67
C LYS A 202 10.73 -11.97 -14.92
N THR A 203 9.81 -12.59 -14.21
CA THR A 203 8.91 -11.89 -13.28
C THR A 203 9.55 -11.75 -11.90
N TYR A 204 9.08 -10.79 -11.10
CA TYR A 204 9.57 -10.57 -9.74
C TYR A 204 8.43 -10.55 -8.72
N SER A 205 8.69 -11.03 -7.49
CA SER A 205 7.71 -11.03 -6.39
C SER A 205 8.04 -10.02 -5.29
N ARG A 206 9.26 -9.46 -5.29
CA ARG A 206 9.72 -8.44 -4.33
C ARG A 206 10.36 -7.28 -5.08
N SER A 207 10.00 -6.06 -4.71
CA SER A 207 10.59 -4.83 -5.30
C SER A 207 12.12 -4.79 -5.20
N SER A 208 12.71 -5.42 -4.18
CA SER A 208 14.15 -5.56 -4.06
C SER A 208 14.78 -6.40 -5.19
N ASN A 209 14.06 -7.43 -5.69
CA ASN A 209 14.55 -8.23 -6.81
C ASN A 209 14.65 -7.37 -8.08
N LEU A 210 13.61 -6.56 -8.37
CA LEU A 210 13.62 -5.64 -9.51
C LEU A 210 14.81 -4.67 -9.43
N ALA A 211 15.01 -4.03 -8.27
CA ALA A 211 16.10 -3.10 -8.08
C ALA A 211 17.49 -3.76 -8.24
N ASN A 212 17.63 -5.02 -7.81
CA ASN A 212 18.87 -5.77 -7.99
C ASN A 212 19.13 -6.13 -9.46
N MET A 213 18.09 -6.54 -10.23
CA MET A 213 18.22 -6.80 -11.66
C MET A 213 18.69 -5.57 -12.45
N PHE A 214 18.17 -4.38 -12.13
CA PHE A 214 18.68 -3.13 -12.67
C PHE A 214 20.14 -2.89 -12.28
N ALA A 215 20.49 -3.06 -11.01
CA ALA A 215 21.85 -2.84 -10.51
C ALA A 215 22.88 -3.81 -11.13
N GLN A 216 22.46 -5.01 -11.51
CA GLN A 216 23.29 -6.02 -12.16
C GLN A 216 23.31 -5.90 -13.70
N GLY A 217 22.51 -4.96 -14.25
CA GLY A 217 22.40 -4.81 -15.71
C GLY A 217 21.66 -5.97 -16.41
N GLU A 218 20.93 -6.82 -15.67
CA GLU A 218 20.16 -7.92 -16.23
C GLU A 218 18.99 -7.43 -17.07
N ILE A 219 18.39 -6.30 -16.68
CA ILE A 219 17.25 -5.67 -17.35
C ILE A 219 17.50 -4.19 -17.61
N SER A 220 16.85 -3.66 -18.63
CA SER A 220 16.90 -2.24 -18.98
C SER A 220 15.56 -1.52 -18.77
N ALA A 221 14.46 -2.26 -18.56
CA ALA A 221 13.15 -1.72 -18.22
C ALA A 221 12.41 -2.61 -17.23
N GLY A 222 11.43 -2.04 -16.51
CA GLY A 222 10.59 -2.81 -15.62
C GLY A 222 9.35 -2.05 -15.18
N VAL A 223 8.25 -2.77 -14.98
CA VAL A 223 7.04 -2.22 -14.38
C VAL A 223 7.17 -2.25 -12.87
N ALA A 224 6.86 -1.16 -12.19
CA ALA A 224 7.10 -1.01 -10.76
C ALA A 224 6.09 -0.11 -10.07
N LEU A 225 6.01 -0.21 -8.74
CA LEU A 225 5.45 0.82 -7.88
C LEU A 225 6.47 1.97 -7.74
N ASN A 226 5.99 3.21 -7.72
CA ASN A 226 6.83 4.42 -7.76
C ASN A 226 7.92 4.48 -6.67
N PHE A 227 7.68 3.93 -5.49
CA PHE A 227 8.67 3.95 -4.40
C PHE A 227 9.97 3.18 -4.73
N VAL A 228 9.93 2.26 -5.71
CA VAL A 228 11.11 1.49 -6.13
C VAL A 228 12.13 2.36 -6.85
N MET A 229 11.66 3.43 -7.52
CA MET A 229 12.49 4.31 -8.34
C MET A 229 13.70 4.87 -7.60
N SER A 230 13.53 5.30 -6.35
CA SER A 230 14.63 5.88 -5.56
C SER A 230 15.80 4.89 -5.37
N ARG A 231 15.49 3.61 -5.20
CA ARG A 231 16.49 2.55 -5.06
C ARG A 231 17.16 2.22 -6.39
N VAL A 232 16.38 2.15 -7.48
CA VAL A 232 16.93 1.93 -8.82
C VAL A 232 17.81 3.10 -9.24
N LYS A 233 17.37 4.35 -9.04
CA LYS A 233 18.12 5.57 -9.38
C LYS A 233 19.48 5.66 -8.68
N LYS A 234 19.54 5.17 -7.44
CA LYS A 234 20.80 5.13 -6.68
C LYS A 234 21.83 4.16 -7.31
N ALA A 235 21.38 3.05 -7.87
CA ALA A 235 22.23 2.04 -8.48
C ALA A 235 22.50 2.34 -9.97
N VAL A 236 21.51 2.90 -10.67
CA VAL A 236 21.52 3.21 -12.11
C VAL A 236 21.13 4.68 -12.27
N PRO A 237 22.11 5.63 -12.26
CA PRO A 237 21.82 7.08 -12.34
C PRO A 237 21.09 7.51 -13.61
N SER A 238 21.22 6.77 -14.72
CA SER A 238 20.51 6.99 -15.99
C SER A 238 19.06 6.49 -15.98
N ALA A 239 18.63 5.74 -14.96
CA ALA A 239 17.25 5.28 -14.88
C ALA A 239 16.27 6.44 -14.68
N VAL A 240 15.13 6.38 -15.37
CA VAL A 240 14.03 7.34 -15.27
C VAL A 240 12.71 6.66 -14.98
N TRP A 241 11.81 7.39 -14.34
CA TRP A 241 10.42 6.98 -14.12
C TRP A 241 9.54 7.50 -15.26
N VAL A 242 8.59 6.68 -15.67
CA VAL A 242 7.55 7.05 -16.65
C VAL A 242 6.18 6.82 -16.02
N ASP A 243 5.37 7.86 -16.03
CA ASP A 243 3.92 7.76 -15.94
C ASP A 243 3.40 7.64 -17.37
N PRO A 244 2.91 6.44 -17.83
CA PRO A 244 2.52 6.25 -19.22
C PRO A 244 1.41 7.21 -19.66
N VAL A 245 1.42 7.59 -20.93
CA VAL A 245 0.46 8.56 -21.50
C VAL A 245 -1.00 8.14 -21.35
N GLU A 246 -1.27 6.84 -21.25
CA GLU A 246 -2.61 6.29 -20.99
C GLU A 246 -3.00 6.39 -19.51
N GLY A 247 -2.10 6.84 -18.65
CA GLY A 247 -2.23 6.93 -17.20
C GLY A 247 -1.62 5.74 -16.45
N SER A 248 -1.10 6.02 -15.26
CA SER A 248 -0.63 5.03 -14.29
C SER A 248 -1.80 4.34 -13.61
N TYR A 249 -1.59 3.12 -13.10
CA TYR A 249 -2.59 2.45 -12.26
C TYR A 249 -2.40 2.82 -10.79
N ALA A 250 -3.49 3.16 -10.11
CA ALA A 250 -3.46 3.44 -8.69
C ALA A 250 -3.26 2.15 -7.87
N SER A 251 -2.35 2.19 -6.91
CA SER A 251 -2.22 1.19 -5.86
C SER A 251 -2.53 1.83 -4.52
N ILE A 252 -3.62 1.42 -3.91
CA ILE A 252 -4.19 2.03 -2.71
C ILE A 252 -3.90 1.15 -1.50
N ASN A 253 -3.44 1.77 -0.40
CA ASN A 253 -3.34 1.12 0.90
C ASN A 253 -4.33 1.75 1.86
N THR A 254 -5.12 0.93 2.52
CA THR A 254 -6.15 1.36 3.49
C THR A 254 -5.77 1.03 4.91
N ILE A 255 -6.39 1.74 5.86
CA ILE A 255 -6.40 1.38 7.28
C ILE A 255 -7.83 1.02 7.65
N ASN A 256 -8.01 -0.17 8.22
CA ASN A 256 -9.34 -0.70 8.51
C ASN A 256 -9.45 -1.12 9.97
N VAL A 257 -10.60 -0.82 10.58
CA VAL A 257 -10.95 -1.34 11.90
C VAL A 257 -11.33 -2.81 11.78
N VAL A 258 -10.76 -3.65 12.63
CA VAL A 258 -11.08 -5.08 12.64
C VAL A 258 -12.43 -5.32 13.32
N LYS A 259 -13.25 -6.19 12.73
CA LYS A 259 -14.56 -6.53 13.27
C LYS A 259 -14.43 -7.20 14.64
N GLY A 260 -15.17 -6.67 15.62
CA GLY A 260 -15.14 -7.17 17.00
C GLY A 260 -13.99 -6.58 17.86
N SER A 261 -13.26 -5.59 17.35
CA SER A 261 -12.33 -4.81 18.18
C SER A 261 -13.08 -4.15 19.33
N PRO A 262 -12.62 -4.30 20.58
CA PRO A 262 -13.17 -3.57 21.72
C PRO A 262 -12.82 -2.08 21.68
N ASN A 263 -11.79 -1.71 20.92
CA ASN A 263 -11.21 -0.36 20.85
C ASN A 263 -11.63 0.39 19.56
N LYS A 264 -12.85 0.11 19.05
CA LYS A 264 -13.29 0.65 17.75
C LYS A 264 -13.18 2.17 17.66
N GLU A 265 -13.66 2.90 18.65
CA GLU A 265 -13.61 4.37 18.66
C GLU A 265 -12.17 4.90 18.68
N LEU A 266 -11.30 4.30 19.49
CA LEU A 266 -9.88 4.64 19.55
C LEU A 266 -9.18 4.34 18.21
N ALA A 267 -9.54 3.22 17.57
CA ALA A 267 -9.05 2.85 16.25
C ALA A 267 -9.48 3.86 15.17
N GLU A 268 -10.71 4.34 15.21
CA GLU A 268 -11.21 5.41 14.33
C GLU A 268 -10.47 6.74 14.56
N LYS A 269 -10.23 7.11 15.82
CA LYS A 269 -9.38 8.28 16.16
C LYS A 269 -7.96 8.13 15.62
N PHE A 270 -7.41 6.91 15.63
CA PHE A 270 -6.10 6.63 15.05
C PHE A 270 -6.12 6.81 13.51
N ILE A 271 -7.13 6.30 12.82
CA ILE A 271 -7.29 6.52 11.37
C ILE A 271 -7.33 8.03 11.08
N ASN A 272 -8.15 8.77 11.82
CA ASN A 272 -8.24 10.22 11.66
C ASN A 272 -6.91 10.94 11.91
N HIS A 273 -6.13 10.50 12.90
CA HIS A 273 -4.80 11.02 13.17
C HIS A 273 -3.83 10.80 12.01
N VAL A 274 -3.80 9.59 11.44
CA VAL A 274 -2.95 9.27 10.29
C VAL A 274 -3.29 10.12 9.07
N LEU A 275 -4.56 10.51 8.90
CA LEU A 275 -5.03 11.35 7.78
C LEU A 275 -4.81 12.85 8.01
N SER A 276 -4.37 13.28 9.19
CA SER A 276 -4.16 14.70 9.47
C SER A 276 -3.06 15.28 8.58
N GLU A 277 -3.20 16.56 8.21
CA GLU A 277 -2.21 17.28 7.38
C GLU A 277 -0.79 17.14 7.95
N LYS A 278 -0.63 17.33 9.27
CA LYS A 278 0.67 17.25 9.94
C LYS A 278 1.32 15.88 9.75
N VAL A 279 0.61 14.79 10.07
CA VAL A 279 1.16 13.44 9.98
C VAL A 279 1.45 13.10 8.51
N GLN A 280 0.54 13.41 7.60
CA GLN A 280 0.70 13.18 6.17
C GLN A 280 1.91 13.95 5.59
N ARG A 281 2.13 15.18 6.04
CA ARG A 281 3.29 15.97 5.63
C ARG A 281 4.58 15.40 6.21
N ASP A 282 4.61 15.06 7.49
CA ASP A 282 5.82 14.54 8.16
C ASP A 282 6.29 13.23 7.52
N ILE A 283 5.38 12.28 7.24
CA ILE A 283 5.73 11.00 6.59
C ILE A 283 6.11 11.16 5.12
N ALA A 284 5.55 12.14 4.41
CA ALA A 284 5.93 12.46 3.04
C ALA A 284 7.35 13.04 2.95
N LEU A 285 7.72 13.97 3.85
CA LEU A 285 9.05 14.57 3.91
C LEU A 285 10.16 13.54 4.15
N VAL A 286 9.87 12.51 4.94
CA VAL A 286 10.84 11.42 5.18
C VAL A 286 10.72 10.26 4.18
N LYS A 287 9.91 10.44 3.10
CA LYS A 287 9.73 9.48 2.00
C LYS A 287 9.25 8.10 2.46
N VAL A 288 8.34 8.06 3.43
CA VAL A 288 7.71 6.82 3.89
C VAL A 288 6.51 6.50 3.01
N ASP A 289 5.57 7.43 2.92
CA ASP A 289 4.34 7.29 2.14
C ASP A 289 4.00 8.58 1.37
N SER A 290 3.26 8.44 0.30
CA SER A 290 2.71 9.57 -0.45
C SER A 290 1.49 10.14 0.27
N PRO A 291 1.39 11.47 0.46
CA PRO A 291 0.28 12.04 1.20
C PRO A 291 -1.02 12.00 0.39
N VAL A 292 -2.12 11.68 1.05
CA VAL A 292 -3.47 11.78 0.46
C VAL A 292 -4.21 13.04 0.91
N ASN A 293 -3.75 13.72 1.96
CA ASN A 293 -4.37 14.96 2.44
C ASN A 293 -4.05 16.11 1.49
N VAL A 294 -5.08 16.75 0.95
CA VAL A 294 -4.97 17.80 -0.09
C VAL A 294 -4.39 19.11 0.42
N ASN A 295 -4.37 19.31 1.74
CA ASN A 295 -3.81 20.49 2.38
C ASN A 295 -2.28 20.42 2.51
N VAL A 296 -1.70 19.22 2.40
CA VAL A 296 -0.24 19.04 2.42
C VAL A 296 0.38 19.79 1.23
N LYS A 297 1.29 20.70 1.53
CA LYS A 297 2.06 21.46 0.53
C LYS A 297 3.50 20.98 0.54
N LEU A 298 3.95 20.50 -0.62
CA LEU A 298 5.32 20.06 -0.86
C LEU A 298 5.90 20.83 -2.05
N SER A 299 7.15 21.23 -1.95
CA SER A 299 7.92 21.72 -3.08
C SER A 299 8.19 20.60 -4.10
N ALA A 300 8.65 20.95 -5.31
CA ALA A 300 9.02 19.96 -6.33
C ALA A 300 10.06 18.95 -5.81
N LYS A 301 11.08 19.43 -5.07
CA LYS A 301 12.11 18.57 -4.45
C LYS A 301 11.53 17.67 -3.34
N GLU A 302 10.64 18.21 -2.51
CA GLU A 302 9.99 17.42 -1.44
C GLU A 302 9.04 16.36 -2.01
N SER A 303 8.38 16.62 -3.13
CA SER A 303 7.43 15.68 -3.76
C SER A 303 8.10 14.66 -4.70
N GLU A 304 9.38 14.84 -5.02
CA GLU A 304 10.10 13.91 -5.89
C GLU A 304 9.97 12.45 -5.42
N GLY A 305 9.58 11.56 -6.34
CA GLY A 305 9.35 10.14 -6.08
C GLY A 305 8.04 9.80 -5.37
N LEU A 306 7.28 10.79 -4.91
CA LEU A 306 5.96 10.59 -4.30
C LEU A 306 4.85 10.63 -5.35
N THR A 307 3.72 10.02 -5.04
CA THR A 307 2.46 10.23 -5.76
C THR A 307 1.80 11.48 -5.17
N TYR A 308 1.96 12.63 -5.82
CA TYR A 308 1.56 13.92 -5.28
C TYR A 308 1.07 14.86 -6.37
N GLY A 309 -0.01 15.58 -6.08
CA GLY A 309 -0.62 16.56 -6.99
C GLY A 309 -1.94 16.09 -7.57
N LYS A 310 -2.90 17.02 -7.71
CA LYS A 310 -4.27 16.72 -8.15
C LYS A 310 -4.31 16.17 -9.56
N ASP A 311 -3.52 16.76 -10.47
CA ASP A 311 -3.53 16.38 -11.89
C ASP A 311 -2.98 14.96 -12.08
N LEU A 312 -1.88 14.62 -11.39
CA LEU A 312 -1.34 13.27 -11.41
C LEU A 312 -2.36 12.25 -10.87
N ILE A 313 -3.01 12.56 -9.75
CA ILE A 313 -4.02 11.68 -9.16
C ILE A 313 -5.24 11.52 -10.09
N ALA A 314 -5.65 12.60 -10.76
CA ALA A 314 -6.78 12.58 -11.70
C ALA A 314 -6.48 11.78 -13.00
N SER A 315 -5.20 11.62 -13.37
CA SER A 315 -4.79 10.87 -14.55
C SER A 315 -4.76 9.34 -14.35
N PHE A 316 -4.99 8.84 -13.15
CA PHE A 316 -4.89 7.42 -12.86
C PHE A 316 -5.98 6.60 -13.54
N GLN A 317 -5.57 5.42 -13.98
CA GLN A 317 -6.50 4.40 -14.44
C GLN A 317 -7.19 3.74 -13.26
N ASP A 318 -8.51 3.65 -13.33
CA ASP A 318 -9.28 2.90 -12.35
C ASP A 318 -9.03 1.40 -12.48
N VAL A 319 -8.96 0.74 -11.34
CA VAL A 319 -8.85 -0.72 -11.24
C VAL A 319 -10.03 -1.25 -10.45
N ASP A 320 -10.88 -2.03 -11.10
CA ASP A 320 -11.93 -2.78 -10.43
C ASP A 320 -11.32 -3.98 -9.68
N TRP A 321 -10.96 -3.75 -8.43
CA TRP A 321 -10.35 -4.78 -7.57
C TRP A 321 -11.32 -5.92 -7.24
N GLY A 322 -12.63 -5.69 -7.26
CA GLY A 322 -13.65 -6.74 -7.11
C GLY A 322 -13.57 -7.72 -8.28
N SER A 323 -13.56 -7.20 -9.52
CA SER A 323 -13.39 -8.02 -10.71
C SER A 323 -12.01 -8.69 -10.78
N VAL A 324 -10.93 -8.01 -10.33
CA VAL A 324 -9.59 -8.65 -10.21
C VAL A 324 -9.64 -9.85 -9.28
N ASN A 325 -10.25 -9.72 -8.10
CA ASN A 325 -10.34 -10.81 -7.13
C ASN A 325 -11.21 -11.97 -7.63
N SER A 326 -12.34 -11.67 -8.27
CA SER A 326 -13.24 -12.68 -8.84
C SER A 326 -12.55 -13.53 -9.93
N ASN A 327 -11.66 -12.91 -10.72
CA ASN A 327 -10.92 -13.60 -11.78
C ASN A 327 -9.55 -14.15 -11.32
N LYS A 328 -9.14 -13.90 -10.08
CA LYS A 328 -7.79 -14.14 -9.57
C LYS A 328 -7.27 -15.56 -9.82
N LYS A 329 -8.10 -16.57 -9.55
CA LYS A 329 -7.71 -18.00 -9.71
C LYS A 329 -7.39 -18.33 -11.18
N GLU A 330 -8.28 -17.93 -12.07
CA GLU A 330 -8.12 -18.16 -13.51
C GLU A 330 -6.92 -17.37 -14.07
N TRP A 331 -6.79 -16.11 -13.68
CA TRP A 331 -5.68 -15.27 -14.11
C TRP A 331 -4.32 -15.80 -13.63
N ILE A 332 -4.22 -16.36 -12.42
CA ILE A 332 -3.00 -17.00 -11.92
C ILE A 332 -2.65 -18.24 -12.77
N ASN A 333 -3.63 -19.07 -13.12
CA ASN A 333 -3.38 -20.25 -13.97
C ASN A 333 -2.85 -19.84 -15.34
N ASN A 334 -3.54 -18.93 -16.03
CA ASN A 334 -3.11 -18.42 -17.35
C ASN A 334 -1.75 -17.71 -17.30
N TRP A 335 -1.48 -16.98 -16.22
CA TRP A 335 -0.17 -16.35 -15.99
C TRP A 335 0.95 -17.38 -15.87
N ASN A 336 0.71 -18.43 -15.07
CA ASN A 336 1.71 -19.48 -14.87
C ASN A 336 2.01 -20.25 -16.16
N GLU A 337 1.02 -20.51 -17.01
CA GLU A 337 1.24 -21.09 -18.34
C GLU A 337 2.18 -20.24 -19.21
N ILE A 338 2.17 -18.92 -19.05
CA ILE A 338 3.00 -18.00 -19.82
C ILE A 338 4.40 -17.87 -19.23
N PHE A 339 4.53 -17.74 -17.89
CA PHE A 339 5.75 -17.28 -17.23
C PHE A 339 6.45 -18.33 -16.36
N SER A 340 5.89 -19.53 -16.13
CA SER A 340 6.54 -20.57 -15.31
C SER A 340 7.43 -21.53 -16.09
N ASN A 341 7.61 -21.30 -17.39
CA ASN A 341 8.47 -22.11 -18.28
C ASN A 341 9.73 -21.33 -18.65
#